data_c0e1fffae1ce7c16ffa8ca9ccfe569fa
#
_entry.id   c0e1fffae1ce7c16ffa8ca9ccfe569fa
#
_cell.length_a   1.000
_cell.length_b   1.000
_cell.length_c   1.000
_cell.angle_alpha   90.00
_cell.angle_beta   90.00
_cell.angle_gamma   90.00
#
_symmetry.space_group_name_H-M   'P 1'
#
loop_
_entity.id
_entity.type
_entity.pdbx_description
1 polymer ?
#
loop_
_entity_poly.entity_id
_entity_poly.type
_entity_poly.pdbx_seq_one_letter_code
_entity_poly.pdbx_strand_id
1 'polypeptide(L)'
;KYQCLILLDEFTSMGKSEVIERAVGFTAGYNLRFVFILQNEGQGQKSDMYGQEGWTTFTENSGVVLYYPPKSKNSLAKKISEEIGVRDMKISKRSVSSGGGNTGTSRTRNDEIIERPVLLPEEIVSLRDKKNKARNIAIREIITSEFSRPFIANKIIWFEEPEFKRRVDIARNNHVDIPNLFTQEVMDEIAKIAEIY
;
A
#
# COMPACT_ATOMS: atom_id res chain seq x y z
N LYS A 1 -19.20 -17.49 -13.30
CA LYS A 1 -19.59 -16.56 -12.24
C LYS A 1 -18.68 -15.34 -12.37
N TYR A 2 -19.23 -14.16 -12.67
CA TYR A 2 -18.46 -12.96 -12.87
C TYR A 2 -18.18 -12.28 -11.53
N GLN A 3 -17.01 -11.63 -11.42
CA GLN A 3 -16.67 -10.74 -10.31
C GLN A 3 -16.72 -9.30 -10.81
N CYS A 4 -17.19 -8.39 -9.97
CA CYS A 4 -17.15 -6.96 -10.21
C CYS A 4 -16.04 -6.36 -9.35
N LEU A 5 -15.10 -5.65 -9.97
CA LEU A 5 -14.06 -4.88 -9.30
C LEU A 5 -14.48 -3.42 -9.24
N ILE A 6 -14.52 -2.86 -8.05
CA ILE A 6 -14.77 -1.45 -7.79
C ILE A 6 -13.44 -0.83 -7.37
N LEU A 7 -12.84 -0.06 -8.27
CA LEU A 7 -11.57 0.62 -8.03
C LEU A 7 -11.86 2.08 -7.69
N LEU A 8 -11.47 2.47 -6.47
CA LEU A 8 -11.66 3.82 -5.93
C LEU A 8 -10.29 4.49 -5.80
N ASP A 9 -9.91 5.21 -6.85
CA ASP A 9 -8.70 6.02 -6.86
C ASP A 9 -8.93 7.30 -6.05
N GLU A 10 -7.92 7.67 -5.26
CA GLU A 10 -8.02 8.79 -4.29
C GLU A 10 -9.27 8.71 -3.39
N PHE A 11 -9.55 7.51 -2.87
CA PHE A 11 -10.76 7.20 -2.12
C PHE A 11 -11.16 8.26 -1.09
N THR A 12 -10.18 8.82 -0.37
CA THR A 12 -10.42 9.82 0.66
C THR A 12 -10.82 11.19 0.12
N SER A 13 -10.68 11.45 -1.19
CA SER A 13 -11.10 12.70 -1.81
C SER A 13 -12.61 12.78 -2.07
N MET A 14 -13.29 11.62 -2.08
CA MET A 14 -14.74 11.53 -2.27
C MET A 14 -15.56 12.01 -1.06
N GLY A 15 -14.91 12.24 0.08
CA GLY A 15 -15.60 12.43 1.33
C GLY A 15 -16.08 11.13 1.99
N LYS A 16 -16.78 11.24 3.12
CA LYS A 16 -17.32 10.07 3.82
C LYS A 16 -18.47 9.45 3.04
N SER A 17 -18.42 8.12 2.88
CA SER A 17 -19.51 7.32 2.31
C SER A 17 -19.89 6.19 3.24
N GLU A 18 -20.99 6.35 3.97
CA GLU A 18 -21.51 5.31 4.87
C GLU A 18 -21.91 4.03 4.15
N VAL A 19 -22.32 4.15 2.89
CA VAL A 19 -22.69 3.00 2.06
C VAL A 19 -21.48 2.11 1.82
N ILE A 20 -20.33 2.70 1.47
CA ILE A 20 -19.09 1.97 1.23
C ILE A 20 -18.56 1.38 2.55
N GLU A 21 -18.57 2.16 3.64
CA GLU A 21 -18.15 1.71 4.96
C GLU A 21 -18.90 0.45 5.40
N ARG A 22 -20.22 0.43 5.23
CA ARG A 22 -21.04 -0.75 5.54
C ARG A 22 -20.80 -1.90 4.56
N ALA A 23 -20.64 -1.60 3.28
CA ALA A 23 -20.51 -2.59 2.23
C ALA A 23 -19.23 -3.43 2.31
N VAL A 24 -18.10 -2.83 2.73
CA VAL A 24 -16.78 -3.48 2.76
C VAL A 24 -16.80 -4.82 3.49
N GLY A 25 -17.53 -4.92 4.61
CA GLY A 25 -17.56 -6.13 5.44
C GLY A 25 -18.28 -7.33 4.81
N PHE A 26 -19.16 -7.15 3.80
CA PHE A 26 -19.97 -8.25 3.28
C PHE A 26 -19.94 -8.43 1.76
N THR A 27 -19.48 -7.47 1.00
CA THR A 27 -19.54 -7.48 -0.48
C THR A 27 -18.74 -8.60 -1.12
N ALA A 28 -17.73 -9.12 -0.43
CA ALA A 28 -16.96 -10.26 -0.88
C ALA A 28 -17.86 -11.49 -1.18
N GLY A 29 -18.92 -11.71 -0.38
CA GLY A 29 -19.91 -12.76 -0.57
C GLY A 29 -20.75 -12.58 -1.85
N TYR A 30 -20.88 -11.37 -2.34
CA TYR A 30 -21.64 -11.02 -3.56
C TYR A 30 -20.76 -10.91 -4.81
N ASN A 31 -19.54 -11.40 -4.78
CA ASN A 31 -18.55 -11.29 -5.85
C ASN A 31 -18.17 -9.83 -6.20
N LEU A 32 -18.31 -8.93 -5.27
CA LEU A 32 -17.79 -7.58 -5.38
C LEU A 32 -16.41 -7.52 -4.71
N ARG A 33 -15.49 -6.81 -5.32
CA ARG A 33 -14.15 -6.57 -4.77
C ARG A 33 -13.86 -5.09 -4.83
N PHE A 34 -13.42 -4.55 -3.70
CA PHE A 34 -12.95 -3.16 -3.63
C PHE A 34 -11.43 -3.09 -3.73
N VAL A 35 -10.97 -2.08 -4.43
CA VAL A 35 -9.58 -1.62 -4.38
C VAL A 35 -9.59 -0.14 -4.00
N PHE A 36 -9.09 0.16 -2.83
CA PHE A 36 -8.96 1.52 -2.33
C PHE A 36 -7.53 2.00 -2.56
N ILE A 37 -7.39 3.12 -3.27
CA ILE A 37 -6.10 3.78 -3.47
C ILE A 37 -6.15 5.11 -2.73
N LEU A 38 -5.13 5.35 -1.91
CA LEU A 38 -5.05 6.56 -1.10
C LEU A 38 -3.60 7.01 -0.92
N GLN A 39 -3.42 8.29 -0.71
CA GLN A 39 -2.10 8.86 -0.48
C GLN A 39 -1.67 8.76 0.98
N ASN A 40 -2.63 8.84 1.92
CA ASN A 40 -2.38 8.84 3.34
C ASN A 40 -3.60 8.34 4.11
N GLU A 41 -3.40 7.31 4.94
CA GLU A 41 -4.45 6.77 5.83
C GLU A 41 -5.00 7.83 6.81
N GLY A 42 -4.15 8.76 7.26
CA GLY A 42 -4.55 9.83 8.17
C GLY A 42 -5.65 10.73 7.62
N GLN A 43 -5.88 10.76 6.31
CA GLN A 43 -7.02 11.47 5.73
C GLN A 43 -8.34 10.76 6.06
N GLY A 44 -8.37 9.42 5.97
CA GLY A 44 -9.55 8.62 6.31
C GLY A 44 -9.82 8.59 7.82
N GLN A 45 -8.78 8.68 8.64
CA GLN A 45 -8.86 8.63 10.10
C GLN A 45 -9.35 9.94 10.77
N LYS A 46 -9.52 11.02 10.01
CA LYS A 46 -10.06 12.27 10.54
C LYS A 46 -11.49 12.09 11.05
N SER A 47 -11.86 12.85 12.07
CA SER A 47 -13.19 12.78 12.69
C SER A 47 -14.34 13.20 11.76
N ASP A 48 -14.07 14.06 10.79
CA ASP A 48 -15.00 14.47 9.74
C ASP A 48 -15.10 13.46 8.57
N MET A 49 -14.28 12.43 8.59
CA MET A 49 -14.31 11.31 7.65
C MET A 49 -14.84 10.05 8.35
N TYR A 50 -14.03 9.00 8.44
CA TYR A 50 -14.44 7.73 9.05
C TYR A 50 -14.05 7.64 10.53
N GLY A 51 -13.13 8.49 11.00
CA GLY A 51 -12.52 8.39 12.31
C GLY A 51 -11.58 7.17 12.41
N GLN A 52 -11.01 6.98 13.58
CA GLN A 52 -10.12 5.83 13.85
C GLN A 52 -10.85 4.49 13.74
N GLU A 53 -12.02 4.39 14.37
CA GLU A 53 -12.81 3.15 14.41
C GLU A 53 -13.38 2.77 13.05
N GLY A 54 -13.99 3.72 12.33
CA GLY A 54 -14.52 3.48 10.98
C GLY A 54 -13.39 3.14 10.00
N TRP A 55 -12.22 3.75 10.13
CA TRP A 55 -11.06 3.41 9.31
C TRP A 55 -10.54 2.00 9.54
N THR A 56 -10.62 1.50 10.77
CA THR A 56 -10.27 0.11 11.11
C THR A 56 -11.10 -0.89 10.33
N THR A 57 -12.38 -0.59 10.06
CA THR A 57 -13.23 -1.44 9.21
C THR A 57 -12.64 -1.68 7.82
N PHE A 58 -12.05 -0.65 7.20
CA PHE A 58 -11.41 -0.81 5.89
C PHE A 58 -10.14 -1.64 5.96
N THR A 59 -9.30 -1.40 6.96
CA THR A 59 -8.01 -2.10 7.09
C THR A 59 -8.18 -3.56 7.47
N GLU A 60 -9.08 -3.90 8.39
CA GLU A 60 -9.33 -5.27 8.83
C GLU A 60 -10.07 -6.13 7.77
N ASN A 61 -10.86 -5.51 6.89
CA ASN A 61 -11.49 -6.20 5.78
C ASN A 61 -10.65 -6.21 4.50
N SER A 62 -9.41 -5.72 4.54
CA SER A 62 -8.49 -5.73 3.41
C SER A 62 -7.60 -6.96 3.46
N GLY A 63 -7.90 -7.98 2.66
CA GLY A 63 -7.11 -9.22 2.58
C GLY A 63 -5.70 -9.02 2.01
N VAL A 64 -5.43 -7.89 1.32
CA VAL A 64 -4.11 -7.50 0.81
C VAL A 64 -3.92 -6.01 0.97
N VAL A 65 -2.80 -5.61 1.57
CA VAL A 65 -2.40 -4.20 1.65
C VAL A 65 -1.05 -4.01 0.98
N LEU A 66 -0.96 -2.99 0.14
CA LEU A 66 0.23 -2.67 -0.61
C LEU A 66 0.77 -1.32 -0.14
N TYR A 67 1.98 -1.31 0.38
CA TYR A 67 2.64 -0.12 0.89
C TYR A 67 3.75 0.36 -0.03
N TYR A 68 3.67 1.60 -0.46
CA TYR A 68 4.80 2.28 -1.04
C TYR A 68 5.70 2.84 0.07
N PRO A 69 7.02 2.59 0.02
CA PRO A 69 7.92 3.05 1.07
C PRO A 69 7.78 4.56 1.32
N PRO A 70 7.57 4.99 2.57
CA PRO A 70 7.39 6.40 2.91
C PRO A 70 8.67 7.21 2.71
N LYS A 71 8.54 8.55 2.64
CA LYS A 71 9.68 9.46 2.45
C LYS A 71 10.57 9.59 3.69
N SER A 72 10.03 9.34 4.86
CA SER A 72 10.71 9.54 6.13
C SER A 72 10.29 8.48 7.15
N LYS A 73 10.99 8.42 8.29
CA LYS A 73 10.66 7.57 9.44
C LYS A 73 9.44 8.12 10.18
N ASN A 74 8.30 8.18 9.51
CA ASN A 74 7.04 8.63 10.07
C ASN A 74 6.28 7.50 10.76
N SER A 75 5.06 7.78 11.21
CA SER A 75 4.16 6.79 11.80
C SER A 75 3.90 5.59 10.89
N LEU A 76 3.81 5.82 9.57
CA LEU A 76 3.61 4.76 8.59
C LEU A 76 4.78 3.78 8.53
N ALA A 77 6.03 4.24 8.55
CA ALA A 77 7.20 3.35 8.58
C ALA A 77 7.23 2.48 9.83
N LYS A 78 6.85 3.03 10.99
CA LYS A 78 6.72 2.29 12.23
C LYS A 78 5.60 1.26 12.16
N LYS A 79 4.40 1.67 11.71
CA LYS A 79 3.25 0.78 11.52
C LYS A 79 3.61 -0.41 10.62
N ILE A 80 4.24 -0.18 9.48
CA ILE A 80 4.66 -1.23 8.56
C ILE A 80 5.67 -2.17 9.25
N SER A 81 6.64 -1.64 10.01
CA SER A 81 7.63 -2.44 10.74
C SER A 81 6.97 -3.36 11.76
N GLU A 82 5.97 -2.86 12.50
CA GLU A 82 5.20 -3.62 13.49
C GLU A 82 4.31 -4.69 12.82
N GLU A 83 3.66 -4.35 11.71
CA GLU A 83 2.78 -5.25 10.94
C GLU A 83 3.56 -6.42 10.31
N ILE A 84 4.78 -6.17 9.83
CA ILE A 84 5.67 -7.22 9.30
C ILE A 84 6.12 -8.16 10.42
N GLY A 85 6.22 -7.66 11.65
CA GLY A 85 6.56 -8.43 12.83
C GLY A 85 8.07 -8.54 13.08
N VAL A 86 8.39 -9.48 13.96
CA VAL A 86 9.74 -9.69 14.49
C VAL A 86 10.28 -11.07 14.13
N ARG A 87 11.58 -11.23 14.22
CA ARG A 87 12.29 -12.50 14.05
C ARG A 87 13.41 -12.64 15.07
N ASP A 88 13.71 -13.87 15.43
CA ASP A 88 14.89 -14.20 16.19
C ASP A 88 16.15 -14.06 15.33
N MET A 89 17.14 -13.36 15.88
CA MET A 89 18.44 -13.22 15.26
C MET A 89 19.54 -13.66 16.23
N LYS A 90 20.38 -14.58 15.77
CA LYS A 90 21.53 -15.03 16.53
C LYS A 90 22.69 -14.05 16.35
N ILE A 91 23.12 -13.43 17.43
CA ILE A 91 24.28 -12.54 17.47
C ILE A 91 25.41 -13.24 18.19
N SER A 92 26.57 -13.34 17.51
CA SER A 92 27.81 -13.83 18.13
C SER A 92 28.65 -12.65 18.62
N LYS A 93 28.69 -12.46 19.93
CA LYS A 93 29.58 -11.49 20.56
C LYS A 93 30.94 -12.15 20.81
N ARG A 94 31.98 -11.57 20.27
CA ARG A 94 33.39 -11.96 20.58
C ARG A 94 33.93 -10.98 21.60
N SER A 95 34.31 -11.49 22.76
CA SER A 95 35.07 -10.73 23.73
C SER A 95 36.51 -11.25 23.78
N VAL A 96 37.45 -10.32 23.69
CA VAL A 96 38.89 -10.60 23.81
C VAL A 96 39.36 -9.87 25.04
N SER A 97 39.76 -10.64 26.08
CA SER A 97 40.44 -10.08 27.24
C SER A 97 41.93 -10.38 27.15
N SER A 98 42.72 -9.32 27.12
CA SER A 98 44.18 -9.38 27.19
C SER A 98 44.58 -9.07 28.62
N GLY A 99 45.09 -10.06 29.35
CA GLY A 99 45.68 -9.84 30.66
C GLY A 99 47.08 -9.28 30.51
N GLY A 100 47.43 -8.18 31.25
CA GLY A 100 48.78 -7.66 31.31
C GLY A 100 49.67 -8.62 32.13
N GLY A 101 50.64 -9.22 31.49
CA GLY A 101 51.54 -10.22 32.05
C GLY A 101 51.46 -11.53 31.23
N ASN A 102 52.35 -12.45 31.51
CA ASN A 102 52.57 -13.71 30.78
C ASN A 102 51.33 -14.68 30.74
N THR A 103 50.13 -14.16 30.89
CA THR A 103 48.85 -14.89 30.83
C THR A 103 48.23 -14.70 29.42
N GLY A 104 47.96 -15.82 28.76
CA GLY A 104 47.48 -15.89 27.39
C GLY A 104 46.18 -15.11 27.13
N THR A 105 45.99 -14.71 25.89
CA THR A 105 44.76 -14.06 25.43
C THR A 105 43.59 -15.02 25.46
N SER A 106 42.59 -14.76 26.32
CA SER A 106 41.34 -15.54 26.33
C SER A 106 40.38 -14.95 25.32
N ARG A 107 39.83 -15.82 24.45
CA ARG A 107 38.79 -15.49 23.46
C ARG A 107 37.52 -16.23 23.81
N THR A 108 36.51 -15.50 24.22
CA THR A 108 35.17 -16.05 24.51
C THR A 108 34.22 -15.66 23.42
N ARG A 109 33.48 -16.65 22.90
CA ARG A 109 32.39 -16.43 21.94
C ARG A 109 31.09 -16.77 22.65
N ASN A 110 30.25 -15.77 22.85
CA ASN A 110 28.91 -15.93 23.35
C ASN A 110 27.91 -15.71 22.24
N ASP A 111 27.11 -16.73 22.00
CA ASP A 111 25.99 -16.64 21.07
C ASP A 111 24.74 -16.25 21.87
N GLU A 112 24.11 -15.17 21.47
CA GLU A 112 22.89 -14.63 22.07
C GLU A 112 21.80 -14.57 21.01
N ILE A 113 20.58 -15.03 21.34
CA ILE A 113 19.42 -14.88 20.48
C ILE A 113 18.71 -13.61 20.93
N ILE A 114 18.53 -12.68 20.01
CA ILE A 114 17.76 -11.46 20.24
C ILE A 114 16.59 -11.40 19.28
N GLU A 115 15.49 -10.90 19.75
CA GLU A 115 14.34 -10.56 18.93
C GLU A 115 14.59 -9.23 18.22
N ARG A 116 14.37 -9.18 16.92
CA ARG A 116 14.54 -7.97 16.10
C ARG A 116 13.40 -7.85 15.10
N PRO A 117 12.86 -6.63 14.83
CA PRO A 117 11.95 -6.41 13.70
C PRO A 117 12.53 -6.98 12.41
N VAL A 118 11.69 -7.63 11.60
CA VAL A 118 12.11 -8.19 10.29
C VAL A 118 12.66 -7.08 9.41
N LEU A 119 12.01 -5.91 9.42
CA LEU A 119 12.48 -4.66 8.81
C LEU A 119 12.36 -3.52 9.82
N LEU A 120 13.44 -2.82 10.06
CA LEU A 120 13.40 -1.58 10.84
C LEU A 120 12.75 -0.44 10.03
N PRO A 121 12.15 0.57 10.68
CA PRO A 121 11.60 1.75 9.98
C PRO A 121 12.60 2.41 9.02
N GLU A 122 13.88 2.42 9.36
CA GLU A 122 14.97 2.90 8.51
C GLU A 122 15.15 2.07 7.24
N GLU A 123 15.09 0.76 7.39
CA GLU A 123 15.24 -0.19 6.28
C GLU A 123 14.05 -0.06 5.32
N ILE A 124 12.84 0.15 5.84
CA ILE A 124 11.64 0.43 5.04
C ILE A 124 11.79 1.70 4.21
N VAL A 125 12.25 2.78 4.82
CA VAL A 125 12.52 4.05 4.10
C VAL A 125 13.57 3.85 3.02
N SER A 126 14.64 3.08 3.30
CA SER A 126 15.74 2.83 2.36
C SER A 126 15.32 2.02 1.12
N LEU A 127 14.18 1.33 1.14
CA LEU A 127 13.65 0.67 -0.05
C LEU A 127 13.39 1.64 -1.21
N ARG A 128 13.25 2.94 -0.93
CA ARG A 128 13.14 4.00 -1.95
C ARG A 128 14.42 4.23 -2.73
N ASP A 129 15.56 3.82 -2.20
CA ASP A 129 16.87 3.99 -2.85
C ASP A 129 17.01 3.07 -4.07
N LYS A 130 16.22 1.99 -4.13
CA LYS A 130 16.05 1.18 -5.32
C LYS A 130 15.14 1.90 -6.32
N LYS A 131 15.75 2.50 -7.34
CA LYS A 131 15.06 3.35 -8.31
C LYS A 131 15.24 2.86 -9.72
N ASN A 132 14.23 3.14 -10.56
CA ASN A 132 14.38 3.05 -12.00
C ASN A 132 15.37 4.11 -12.48
N LYS A 133 16.38 3.69 -13.26
CA LYS A 133 17.46 4.57 -13.73
C LYS A 133 16.97 5.67 -14.68
N ALA A 134 15.94 5.36 -15.49
CA ALA A 134 15.48 6.28 -16.53
C ALA A 134 14.68 7.47 -15.94
N ARG A 135 13.89 7.24 -14.88
CA ARG A 135 12.98 8.26 -14.33
C ARG A 135 13.12 8.50 -12.83
N ASN A 136 14.11 7.91 -12.19
CA ASN A 136 14.37 8.08 -10.75
C ASN A 136 13.15 7.70 -9.86
N ILE A 137 12.31 6.76 -10.30
CA ILE A 137 11.11 6.29 -9.61
C ILE A 137 11.49 5.13 -8.69
N ALA A 138 11.07 5.17 -7.43
CA ALA A 138 11.24 4.06 -6.50
C ALA A 138 10.47 2.82 -6.99
N ILE A 139 11.17 1.68 -7.13
CA ILE A 139 10.63 0.47 -7.74
C ILE A 139 10.21 -0.61 -6.73
N ARG A 140 10.46 -0.42 -5.44
CA ARG A 140 10.11 -1.40 -4.40
C ARG A 140 8.81 -1.04 -3.72
N GLU A 141 8.09 -2.07 -3.32
CA GLU A 141 6.87 -2.00 -2.53
C GLU A 141 6.84 -3.15 -1.52
N ILE A 142 6.07 -2.98 -0.46
CA ILE A 142 5.84 -3.99 0.56
C ILE A 142 4.40 -4.44 0.43
N ILE A 143 4.19 -5.74 0.42
CA ILE A 143 2.86 -6.35 0.36
C ILE A 143 2.67 -7.17 1.62
N THR A 144 1.59 -6.86 2.35
CA THR A 144 1.07 -7.67 3.44
C THR A 144 -0.22 -8.35 2.99
N SER A 145 -0.45 -9.58 3.42
CA SER A 145 -1.59 -10.38 2.99
C SER A 145 -2.00 -11.36 4.08
N GLU A 146 -3.28 -11.57 4.26
CA GLU A 146 -3.81 -12.62 5.13
C GLU A 146 -3.45 -14.05 4.66
N PHE A 147 -3.10 -14.19 3.36
CA PHE A 147 -2.81 -15.51 2.74
C PHE A 147 -1.32 -15.86 2.71
N SER A 148 -0.44 -14.93 3.05
CA SER A 148 1.02 -15.15 2.94
C SER A 148 1.78 -14.29 3.95
N ARG A 149 3.06 -14.66 4.18
CA ARG A 149 3.96 -13.77 4.92
C ARG A 149 4.20 -12.50 4.12
N PRO A 150 4.41 -11.36 4.81
CA PRO A 150 4.80 -10.12 4.15
C PRO A 150 6.03 -10.29 3.26
N PHE A 151 6.04 -9.65 2.10
CA PHE A 151 7.15 -9.72 1.17
C PHE A 151 7.38 -8.39 0.44
N ILE A 152 8.60 -8.23 -0.10
CA ILE A 152 8.97 -7.08 -0.91
C ILE A 152 8.83 -7.45 -2.37
N ALA A 153 8.09 -6.66 -3.13
CA ALA A 153 7.91 -6.81 -4.57
C ALA A 153 8.54 -5.64 -5.35
N ASN A 154 8.61 -5.80 -6.66
CA ASN A 154 8.91 -4.73 -7.59
C ASN A 154 7.60 -4.20 -8.15
N LYS A 155 7.48 -2.87 -8.18
CA LYS A 155 6.37 -2.19 -8.85
C LYS A 155 6.40 -2.47 -10.35
N ILE A 156 5.26 -2.68 -10.93
CA ILE A 156 5.10 -2.70 -12.38
C ILE A 156 5.22 -1.27 -12.89
N ILE A 157 6.21 -1.01 -13.73
CA ILE A 157 6.42 0.29 -14.37
C ILE A 157 5.78 0.22 -15.75
N TRP A 158 4.58 0.78 -15.92
CA TRP A 158 3.75 0.62 -17.10
C TRP A 158 4.46 0.98 -18.42
N PHE A 159 5.33 2.00 -18.42
CA PHE A 159 6.08 2.40 -19.60
C PHE A 159 7.31 1.53 -19.92
N GLU A 160 7.65 0.57 -19.06
CA GLU A 160 8.68 -0.45 -19.31
C GLU A 160 8.05 -1.81 -19.67
N GLU A 161 6.82 -2.04 -19.22
CA GLU A 161 6.09 -3.27 -19.44
C GLU A 161 5.47 -3.31 -20.85
N PRO A 162 5.86 -4.29 -21.71
CA PRO A 162 5.40 -4.31 -23.10
C PRO A 162 3.88 -4.35 -23.26
N GLU A 163 3.18 -5.10 -22.42
CA GLU A 163 1.72 -5.22 -22.50
C GLU A 163 1.01 -3.92 -22.16
N PHE A 164 1.48 -3.19 -21.15
CA PHE A 164 0.91 -1.87 -20.82
C PHE A 164 1.20 -0.85 -21.90
N LYS A 165 2.39 -0.86 -22.50
CA LYS A 165 2.70 -0.02 -23.67
C LYS A 165 1.75 -0.29 -24.82
N ARG A 166 1.57 -1.57 -25.17
CA ARG A 166 0.66 -1.98 -26.23
C ARG A 166 -0.77 -1.46 -25.99
N ARG A 167 -1.28 -1.58 -24.76
CA ARG A 167 -2.62 -1.06 -24.42
C ARG A 167 -2.72 0.46 -24.54
N VAL A 168 -1.71 1.18 -24.08
CA VAL A 168 -1.66 2.65 -24.23
C VAL A 168 -1.63 3.05 -25.69
N ASP A 169 -0.85 2.37 -26.53
CA ASP A 169 -0.77 2.65 -27.97
C ASP A 169 -2.10 2.37 -28.68
N ILE A 170 -2.78 1.28 -28.31
CA ILE A 170 -4.14 1.00 -28.83
C ILE A 170 -5.10 2.10 -28.42
N ALA A 171 -5.10 2.52 -27.14
CA ALA A 171 -6.00 3.57 -26.66
C ALA A 171 -5.73 4.93 -27.33
N ARG A 172 -4.46 5.25 -27.62
CA ARG A 172 -4.07 6.48 -28.32
C ARG A 172 -4.44 6.48 -29.80
N ASN A 173 -4.33 5.31 -30.46
CA ASN A 173 -4.59 5.18 -31.88
C ASN A 173 -6.08 4.96 -32.22
N ASN A 174 -6.83 4.40 -31.28
CA ASN A 174 -8.28 4.25 -31.38
C ASN A 174 -8.96 5.39 -30.61
N HIS A 175 -8.97 6.57 -31.20
CA HIS A 175 -9.84 7.65 -30.75
C HIS A 175 -11.28 7.17 -30.97
N VAL A 176 -11.91 6.63 -29.95
CA VAL A 176 -13.36 6.49 -29.94
C VAL A 176 -13.88 7.88 -29.60
N ASP A 177 -14.51 8.54 -30.58
CA ASP A 177 -15.32 9.70 -30.29
C ASP A 177 -16.40 9.26 -29.33
N ILE A 178 -16.20 9.55 -28.04
CA ILE A 178 -17.22 9.35 -27.03
C ILE A 178 -18.33 10.33 -27.39
N PRO A 179 -19.53 9.84 -27.77
CA PRO A 179 -20.61 10.74 -28.05
C PRO A 179 -20.79 11.65 -26.85
N ASN A 180 -20.90 12.94 -27.10
CA ASN A 180 -21.15 13.89 -26.03
C ASN A 180 -22.50 13.54 -25.38
N LEU A 181 -22.50 12.76 -24.30
CA LEU A 181 -23.72 12.34 -23.60
C LEU A 181 -24.51 13.52 -23.02
N PHE A 182 -23.89 14.68 -22.97
CA PHE A 182 -24.47 15.94 -22.52
C PHE A 182 -24.67 16.88 -23.71
N THR A 183 -25.38 16.41 -24.75
CA THR A 183 -25.85 17.33 -25.76
C THR A 183 -26.81 18.34 -25.15
N GLN A 184 -26.91 19.55 -25.72
CA GLN A 184 -27.82 20.58 -25.22
C GLN A 184 -29.26 20.05 -25.09
N GLU A 185 -29.68 19.17 -25.99
CA GLU A 185 -31.00 18.50 -25.94
C GLU A 185 -31.21 17.66 -24.69
N VAL A 186 -30.19 16.87 -24.27
CA VAL A 186 -30.23 16.06 -23.04
C VAL A 186 -30.23 16.96 -21.79
N MET A 187 -29.47 18.05 -21.81
CA MET A 187 -29.47 19.01 -20.72
C MET A 187 -30.81 19.73 -20.57
N ASP A 188 -31.47 20.09 -21.68
CA ASP A 188 -32.77 20.70 -21.69
C ASP A 188 -33.88 19.73 -21.23
N GLU A 189 -33.73 18.44 -21.51
CA GLU A 189 -34.63 17.39 -21.00
C GLU A 189 -34.47 17.17 -19.51
N ILE A 190 -33.23 17.12 -19.01
CA ILE A 190 -32.94 17.05 -17.56
C ILE A 190 -33.48 18.28 -16.83
N ALA A 191 -33.33 19.48 -17.38
CA ALA A 191 -33.86 20.71 -16.81
C ALA A 191 -35.40 20.68 -16.70
N LYS A 192 -36.08 20.20 -17.74
CA LYS A 192 -37.57 20.04 -17.72
C LYS A 192 -38.02 19.04 -16.67
N ILE A 193 -37.27 17.95 -16.46
CA ILE A 193 -37.57 16.98 -15.40
C ILE A 193 -37.37 17.58 -14.01
N ALA A 194 -36.32 18.40 -13.83
CA ALA A 194 -36.03 19.05 -12.57
C ALA A 194 -37.05 20.16 -12.19
N GLU A 195 -37.78 20.74 -13.16
CA GLU A 195 -38.86 21.70 -12.90
C GLU A 195 -40.19 21.03 -12.46
N ILE A 196 -40.30 19.72 -12.60
CA ILE A 196 -41.51 18.95 -12.27
C ILE A 196 -41.49 18.41 -10.83
N TYR A 197 -40.33 18.42 -10.17
CA TYR A 197 -40.13 17.99 -8.80
C TYR A 197 -39.66 19.14 -7.88
#